data_358a97ae4a6024311ac166d83ca57e77
#
_entry.id   358a97ae4a6024311ac166d83ca57e77
#
_cell.length_a   1.000
_cell.length_b   1.000
_cell.length_c   1.000
_cell.angle_alpha   90.00
_cell.angle_beta   90.00
_cell.angle_gamma   90.00
#
_symmetry.space_group_name_H-M   'P 1'
#
loop_
_entity.id
_entity.type
_entity.pdbx_description
1 polymer ?
#
loop_
_entity_poly.entity_id
_entity_poly.type
_entity_poly.pdbx_seq_one_letter_code
_entity_poly.pdbx_strand_id
1 'polypeptide(L)'
;MAYYFTEPSHTFSEYLLVPGYSDENCIPANVSMKTPVVKFKKGEECPLTMNVPMVSAVMQSVSGEKMGIGLAKEGGIAFIYVSQPIDQQAEMVRKVKNYKAGFVFSDSNLRLTDTLADVLALKERSGHSTMAVTDDGTGTGKLLGIVTSRDYRVSRMDPATPVTEFMTPADKIISAPEGTSLKAANDIIWDHKLNALPIVSKDGHLVSFVFRKDYDSHKGNPLELLDGQKRYVVGAGINTRDYAERVPALVEAGADVLVMDSSEGYSVWQKRCLEWIRERYGDTVKVGAGNVVDGEGFRFLADAGADFVKIGIGGGSICITRETKGIGRGQATAVIDVAAERDKYFEETGVYVPICADGGIVQDYHITLALAMGADFCMLGRYFSRFDESPSAKVLIGGSYMKEYWGEGSARARNWQRYDLGGAAKLSFEEGVDSYVPYAGSLADGMATTLAKVRSTMCNCGALTIPELREKAKLTLVSSVSIVEGGAHDVLLKDTTNSGNRS
;
A
#
# COMPACT_ATOMS: atom_id res chain seq x y z
N MET A 1 24.32 -10.58 -34.29
CA MET A 1 23.43 -11.70 -33.97
C MET A 1 22.74 -11.35 -32.66
N ALA A 2 21.44 -11.55 -32.52
CA ALA A 2 20.77 -11.31 -31.23
C ALA A 2 21.30 -12.27 -30.17
N TYR A 3 21.45 -11.79 -28.95
CA TYR A 3 21.74 -12.64 -27.79
C TYR A 3 20.44 -13.34 -27.35
N TYR A 4 20.53 -14.58 -26.92
CA TYR A 4 19.43 -15.28 -26.29
C TYR A 4 19.91 -16.18 -25.14
N PHE A 5 19.06 -16.26 -24.11
CA PHE A 5 19.32 -17.16 -22.98
C PHE A 5 19.11 -18.61 -23.41
N THR A 6 20.02 -19.50 -23.04
CA THR A 6 19.95 -20.93 -23.35
C THR A 6 19.00 -21.68 -22.42
N GLU A 7 18.88 -21.21 -21.19
CA GLU A 7 17.98 -21.80 -20.20
C GLU A 7 16.55 -21.25 -20.34
N PRO A 8 15.52 -22.11 -20.23
CA PRO A 8 14.13 -21.67 -20.22
C PRO A 8 13.86 -20.69 -19.07
N SER A 9 12.98 -19.71 -19.30
CA SER A 9 12.52 -18.87 -18.21
C SER A 9 11.27 -19.47 -17.57
N HIS A 10 11.26 -19.58 -16.24
CA HIS A 10 10.28 -20.29 -15.43
C HIS A 10 9.31 -19.34 -14.71
N THR A 11 8.10 -19.82 -14.46
CA THR A 11 7.09 -19.18 -13.60
C THR A 11 7.12 -19.77 -12.20
N PHE A 12 6.45 -19.12 -11.25
CA PHE A 12 6.38 -19.65 -9.88
C PHE A 12 5.71 -21.03 -9.79
N SER A 13 4.74 -21.33 -10.66
CA SER A 13 4.05 -22.63 -10.66
C SER A 13 4.95 -23.83 -10.98
N GLU A 14 6.14 -23.59 -11.54
CA GLU A 14 7.11 -24.62 -11.88
C GLU A 14 8.06 -24.94 -10.73
N TYR A 15 7.87 -24.33 -9.55
CA TYR A 15 8.69 -24.56 -8.38
C TYR A 15 7.87 -24.99 -7.17
N LEU A 16 8.48 -25.82 -6.33
CA LEU A 16 8.02 -26.13 -4.97
C LEU A 16 9.14 -25.89 -3.98
N LEU A 17 8.76 -25.58 -2.74
CA LEU A 17 9.68 -25.56 -1.59
C LEU A 17 9.82 -26.98 -1.04
N VAL A 18 11.05 -27.41 -0.84
CA VAL A 18 11.36 -28.65 -0.15
C VAL A 18 11.37 -28.35 1.35
N PRO A 19 10.65 -29.12 2.19
CA PRO A 19 10.64 -28.89 3.63
C PRO A 19 12.04 -28.89 4.24
N GLY A 20 12.29 -27.96 5.16
CA GLY A 20 13.48 -27.87 5.97
C GLY A 20 13.29 -28.46 7.35
N TYR A 21 14.31 -28.37 8.19
CA TYR A 21 14.21 -28.72 9.61
C TYR A 21 13.43 -27.64 10.35
N SER A 22 12.37 -28.04 11.08
CA SER A 22 11.55 -27.19 11.95
C SER A 22 11.73 -27.64 13.40
N ASP A 23 12.04 -26.70 14.29
CA ASP A 23 12.06 -26.92 15.74
C ASP A 23 10.78 -26.44 16.43
N GLU A 24 10.74 -26.50 17.76
CA GLU A 24 9.59 -26.08 18.56
C GLU A 24 9.26 -24.58 18.47
N ASN A 25 10.19 -23.74 17.99
CA ASN A 25 9.99 -22.31 17.76
C ASN A 25 9.32 -22.03 16.43
N CYS A 26 9.34 -22.98 15.48
CA CYS A 26 8.77 -22.84 14.15
C CYS A 26 7.23 -22.95 14.19
N ILE A 27 6.61 -22.01 14.88
CA ILE A 27 5.14 -21.86 14.92
C ILE A 27 4.71 -20.55 14.27
N PRO A 28 3.55 -20.48 13.61
CA PRO A 28 3.10 -19.28 12.87
C PRO A 28 3.08 -17.99 13.67
N ALA A 29 2.87 -18.07 14.99
CA ALA A 29 2.87 -16.90 15.89
C ALA A 29 4.24 -16.23 16.03
N ASN A 30 5.33 -16.99 15.85
CA ASN A 30 6.70 -16.49 15.95
C ASN A 30 7.24 -15.95 14.62
N VAL A 31 6.52 -16.14 13.52
CA VAL A 31 6.96 -15.69 12.20
C VAL A 31 6.77 -14.19 12.04
N SER A 32 7.86 -13.48 11.80
CA SER A 32 7.86 -12.08 11.39
C SER A 32 8.00 -11.97 9.87
N MET A 33 7.05 -11.30 9.23
CA MET A 33 7.09 -11.01 7.80
C MET A 33 7.51 -9.55 7.53
N LYS A 34 8.08 -8.88 8.53
CA LYS A 34 8.57 -7.50 8.38
C LYS A 34 9.65 -7.45 7.31
N THR A 35 9.54 -6.47 6.41
CA THR A 35 10.42 -6.37 5.24
C THR A 35 10.74 -4.90 4.91
N PRO A 36 11.94 -4.60 4.34
CA PRO A 36 12.27 -3.27 3.87
C PRO A 36 11.47 -2.91 2.61
N VAL A 37 11.09 -1.64 2.50
CA VAL A 37 10.41 -1.08 1.32
C VAL A 37 11.36 -0.24 0.47
N VAL A 38 12.29 0.46 1.09
CA VAL A 38 13.17 1.45 0.45
C VAL A 38 14.64 1.16 0.71
N LYS A 39 15.52 1.71 -0.11
CA LYS A 39 16.97 1.54 0.02
C LYS A 39 17.50 2.01 1.37
N PHE A 40 18.54 1.34 1.85
CA PHE A 40 19.29 1.68 3.05
C PHE A 40 20.76 1.24 2.94
N LYS A 41 21.62 1.86 3.73
CA LYS A 41 23.05 1.50 3.74
C LYS A 41 23.34 0.37 4.72
N LYS A 42 24.40 -0.36 4.44
CA LYS A 42 24.89 -1.44 5.32
C LYS A 42 25.15 -0.91 6.73
N GLY A 43 24.49 -1.54 7.71
CA GLY A 43 24.59 -1.15 9.12
C GLY A 43 23.61 -0.05 9.56
N GLU A 44 22.81 0.51 8.66
CA GLU A 44 21.72 1.45 8.98
C GLU A 44 20.39 0.73 9.02
N GLU A 45 19.43 1.28 9.78
CA GLU A 45 18.06 0.81 9.74
C GLU A 45 17.35 1.29 8.46
N CYS A 46 16.48 0.45 7.89
CA CYS A 46 15.68 0.85 6.75
C CYS A 46 14.68 1.97 7.15
N PRO A 47 14.65 3.11 6.44
CA PRO A 47 13.79 4.24 6.79
C PRO A 47 12.29 3.95 6.68
N LEU A 48 11.91 3.00 5.83
CA LEU A 48 10.52 2.56 5.67
C LEU A 48 10.48 1.04 5.55
N THR A 49 9.86 0.41 6.52
CA THR A 49 9.56 -1.04 6.52
C THR A 49 8.06 -1.25 6.53
N MET A 50 7.59 -2.41 6.08
CA MET A 50 6.20 -2.83 6.25
C MET A 50 6.09 -4.15 7.01
N ASN A 51 4.94 -4.41 7.61
CA ASN A 51 4.72 -5.53 8.51
C ASN A 51 4.33 -6.82 7.78
N VAL A 52 3.81 -6.70 6.56
CA VAL A 52 3.52 -7.82 5.66
C VAL A 52 4.06 -7.53 4.26
N PRO A 53 4.64 -8.51 3.55
CA PRO A 53 5.34 -8.28 2.29
C PRO A 53 4.39 -8.20 1.08
N MET A 54 3.30 -7.46 1.20
CA MET A 54 2.27 -7.36 0.17
C MET A 54 1.86 -5.91 -0.08
N VAL A 55 1.88 -5.51 -1.35
CA VAL A 55 1.42 -4.18 -1.79
C VAL A 55 0.41 -4.30 -2.93
N SER A 56 -0.53 -3.37 -3.01
CA SER A 56 -1.52 -3.38 -4.08
C SER A 56 -1.00 -2.70 -5.35
N ALA A 57 -1.37 -3.25 -6.50
CA ALA A 57 -0.93 -2.76 -7.81
C ALA A 57 -1.47 -1.36 -8.12
N VAL A 58 -0.70 -0.57 -8.87
CA VAL A 58 -1.04 0.79 -9.29
C VAL A 58 -2.10 0.76 -10.39
N MET A 59 -3.33 0.36 -10.04
CA MET A 59 -4.40 0.11 -11.01
C MET A 59 -5.73 0.70 -10.56
N GLN A 60 -6.49 1.30 -11.49
CA GLN A 60 -7.83 1.86 -11.24
C GLN A 60 -8.78 0.84 -10.60
N SER A 61 -8.71 -0.41 -11.01
CA SER A 61 -9.57 -1.50 -10.51
C SER A 61 -9.12 -2.08 -9.16
N VAL A 62 -7.98 -1.61 -8.60
CA VAL A 62 -7.35 -2.23 -7.41
C VAL A 62 -7.16 -1.24 -6.27
N SER A 63 -6.53 -0.08 -6.51
CA SER A 63 -5.90 0.73 -5.48
C SER A 63 -6.49 2.14 -5.36
N GLY A 64 -7.65 2.23 -4.73
CA GLY A 64 -8.25 3.48 -4.29
C GLY A 64 -8.07 3.75 -2.79
N GLU A 65 -8.71 4.78 -2.28
CA GLU A 65 -8.62 5.21 -0.87
C GLU A 65 -9.03 4.11 0.13
N LYS A 66 -10.09 3.34 -0.17
CA LYS A 66 -10.55 2.24 0.70
C LYS A 66 -9.50 1.13 0.79
N MET A 67 -8.87 0.77 -0.34
CA MET A 67 -7.76 -0.17 -0.36
C MET A 67 -6.55 0.38 0.41
N GLY A 68 -6.27 1.69 0.29
CA GLY A 68 -5.22 2.37 1.07
C GLY A 68 -5.39 2.19 2.56
N ILE A 69 -6.60 2.45 3.06
CA ILE A 69 -6.94 2.30 4.46
C ILE A 69 -6.92 0.82 4.88
N GLY A 70 -7.57 -0.04 4.11
CA GLY A 70 -7.68 -1.47 4.42
C GLY A 70 -6.33 -2.16 4.49
N LEU A 71 -5.48 -1.94 3.47
CA LEU A 71 -4.19 -2.61 3.40
C LEU A 71 -3.19 -2.09 4.45
N ALA A 72 -3.24 -0.78 4.78
CA ALA A 72 -2.44 -0.25 5.89
C ALA A 72 -2.85 -0.82 7.25
N LYS A 73 -4.13 -1.13 7.48
CA LYS A 73 -4.62 -1.86 8.68
C LYS A 73 -4.01 -3.25 8.78
N GLU A 74 -3.87 -3.93 7.65
CA GLU A 74 -3.30 -5.27 7.56
C GLU A 74 -1.77 -5.29 7.48
N GLY A 75 -1.10 -4.12 7.51
CA GLY A 75 0.36 -4.00 7.57
C GLY A 75 1.09 -3.91 6.23
N GLY A 76 0.37 -3.81 5.12
CA GLY A 76 0.90 -3.59 3.78
C GLY A 76 0.75 -2.15 3.29
N ILE A 77 1.10 -1.90 2.02
CA ILE A 77 1.01 -0.56 1.40
C ILE A 77 0.18 -0.63 0.13
N ALA A 78 -0.82 0.24 0.00
CA ALA A 78 -1.49 0.42 -1.28
C ALA A 78 -0.85 1.59 -2.05
N PHE A 79 -0.68 1.39 -3.37
CA PHE A 79 -0.22 2.44 -4.27
C PHE A 79 -1.41 3.03 -5.04
N ILE A 80 -1.88 4.20 -4.64
CA ILE A 80 -3.02 4.87 -5.28
C ILE A 80 -2.73 5.07 -6.77
N TYR A 81 -3.67 4.65 -7.64
CA TYR A 81 -3.48 4.61 -9.08
C TYR A 81 -3.24 6.00 -9.70
N VAL A 82 -2.42 6.04 -10.75
CA VAL A 82 -1.95 7.28 -11.40
C VAL A 82 -2.87 7.75 -12.54
N SER A 83 -3.67 6.86 -13.12
CA SER A 83 -4.52 7.12 -14.28
C SER A 83 -5.76 7.95 -13.94
N GLN A 84 -5.55 9.11 -13.33
CA GLN A 84 -6.56 10.07 -12.89
C GLN A 84 -5.95 11.47 -12.80
N PRO A 85 -6.77 12.55 -12.70
CA PRO A 85 -6.29 13.90 -12.42
C PRO A 85 -5.45 13.97 -11.14
N ILE A 86 -4.43 14.86 -11.15
CA ILE A 86 -3.46 15.00 -10.05
C ILE A 86 -4.15 15.34 -8.73
N ASP A 87 -5.10 16.27 -8.77
CA ASP A 87 -5.88 16.73 -7.62
C ASP A 87 -6.71 15.62 -6.98
N GLN A 88 -7.33 14.77 -7.81
CA GLN A 88 -8.12 13.62 -7.33
C GLN A 88 -7.23 12.56 -6.68
N GLN A 89 -6.08 12.25 -7.27
CA GLN A 89 -5.11 11.32 -6.68
C GLN A 89 -4.57 11.85 -5.35
N ALA A 90 -4.18 13.13 -5.29
CA ALA A 90 -3.73 13.78 -4.07
C ALA A 90 -4.81 13.77 -2.97
N GLU A 91 -6.08 13.96 -3.35
CA GLU A 91 -7.20 13.90 -2.40
C GLU A 91 -7.39 12.49 -1.84
N MET A 92 -7.27 11.43 -2.66
CA MET A 92 -7.31 10.05 -2.16
C MET A 92 -6.17 9.78 -1.16
N VAL A 93 -4.96 10.26 -1.42
CA VAL A 93 -3.83 10.17 -0.49
C VAL A 93 -4.16 10.88 0.83
N ARG A 94 -4.66 12.14 0.80
CA ARG A 94 -5.06 12.88 2.00
C ARG A 94 -6.11 12.12 2.80
N LYS A 95 -7.11 11.53 2.16
CA LYS A 95 -8.14 10.74 2.84
C LYS A 95 -7.56 9.53 3.58
N VAL A 96 -6.58 8.83 3.00
CA VAL A 96 -5.89 7.73 3.70
C VAL A 96 -5.10 8.27 4.89
N LYS A 97 -4.33 9.35 4.71
CA LYS A 97 -3.52 9.96 5.78
C LYS A 97 -4.39 10.49 6.93
N ASN A 98 -5.55 11.05 6.62
CA ASN A 98 -6.45 11.65 7.62
C ASN A 98 -7.41 10.64 8.24
N TYR A 99 -7.47 9.41 7.74
CA TYR A 99 -8.41 8.40 8.26
C TYR A 99 -8.10 8.02 9.70
N LYS A 100 -6.83 7.84 10.03
CA LYS A 100 -6.35 7.51 11.37
C LYS A 100 -5.08 8.29 11.68
N ALA A 101 -5.09 8.89 12.84
CA ALA A 101 -3.87 9.39 13.43
C ALA A 101 -3.96 9.24 14.94
N GLY A 102 -2.94 8.68 15.60
CA GLY A 102 -2.92 8.59 17.07
C GLY A 102 -2.91 9.98 17.69
N PHE A 103 -2.09 10.90 17.15
CA PHE A 103 -2.12 12.34 17.44
C PHE A 103 -2.52 13.07 16.15
N VAL A 104 -3.77 13.57 16.09
CA VAL A 104 -4.32 14.24 14.92
C VAL A 104 -4.08 15.74 15.02
N PHE A 105 -3.38 16.32 14.03
CA PHE A 105 -3.43 17.77 13.86
C PHE A 105 -4.86 18.18 13.44
N SER A 106 -5.40 19.19 14.12
CA SER A 106 -6.75 19.64 13.82
C SER A 106 -6.75 20.42 12.50
N ASP A 107 -7.47 19.90 11.50
CA ASP A 107 -7.79 20.59 10.24
C ASP A 107 -9.18 21.21 10.24
N SER A 108 -9.92 21.01 11.33
CA SER A 108 -11.31 21.43 11.50
C SER A 108 -11.42 22.36 12.71
N ASN A 109 -11.11 23.63 12.48
CA ASN A 109 -11.01 24.63 13.53
C ASN A 109 -11.99 25.77 13.28
N LEU A 110 -12.47 26.34 14.37
CA LEU A 110 -13.44 27.43 14.45
C LEU A 110 -12.84 28.61 15.22
N ARG A 111 -13.36 29.79 14.95
CA ARG A 111 -13.13 31.00 15.75
C ARG A 111 -14.29 31.26 16.71
N LEU A 112 -14.09 32.08 17.72
CA LEU A 112 -15.18 32.51 18.61
C LEU A 112 -16.29 33.26 17.88
N THR A 113 -15.99 33.85 16.73
CA THR A 113 -16.94 34.59 15.89
C THR A 113 -17.79 33.71 14.99
N ASP A 114 -17.46 32.42 14.86
CA ASP A 114 -18.16 31.50 13.98
C ASP A 114 -19.51 31.08 14.58
N THR A 115 -20.41 30.62 13.73
CA THR A 115 -21.79 30.28 14.02
C THR A 115 -22.07 28.79 13.83
N LEU A 116 -23.27 28.34 14.19
CA LEU A 116 -23.75 26.98 13.91
C LEU A 116 -23.72 26.67 12.40
N ALA A 117 -24.02 27.66 11.54
CA ALA A 117 -23.89 27.47 10.08
C ALA A 117 -22.48 27.12 9.65
N ASP A 118 -21.47 27.78 10.23
CA ASP A 118 -20.05 27.53 9.95
C ASP A 118 -19.64 26.14 10.45
N VAL A 119 -20.12 25.70 11.62
CA VAL A 119 -19.93 24.35 12.15
C VAL A 119 -20.47 23.29 11.17
N LEU A 120 -21.69 23.50 10.67
CA LEU A 120 -22.31 22.55 9.73
C LEU A 120 -21.58 22.50 8.38
N ALA A 121 -21.19 23.65 7.84
CA ALA A 121 -20.41 23.74 6.60
C ALA A 121 -19.03 23.07 6.76
N LEU A 122 -18.37 23.29 7.91
CA LEU A 122 -17.08 22.66 8.20
C LEU A 122 -17.22 21.15 8.35
N LYS A 123 -18.29 20.68 9.01
CA LYS A 123 -18.59 19.26 9.15
C LYS A 123 -18.87 18.58 7.80
N GLU A 124 -19.63 19.23 6.93
CA GLU A 124 -19.92 18.71 5.59
C GLU A 124 -18.61 18.57 4.75
N ARG A 125 -17.75 19.56 4.83
CA ARG A 125 -16.47 19.59 4.11
C ARG A 125 -15.45 18.60 4.65
N SER A 126 -15.28 18.51 5.99
CA SER A 126 -14.22 17.71 6.65
C SER A 126 -14.69 16.31 7.05
N GLY A 127 -15.99 16.08 7.22
CA GLY A 127 -16.56 14.86 7.78
C GLY A 127 -16.33 14.71 9.30
N HIS A 128 -15.69 15.68 9.95
CA HIS A 128 -15.35 15.62 11.37
C HIS A 128 -16.51 16.09 12.25
N SER A 129 -16.67 15.44 13.40
CA SER A 129 -17.73 15.76 14.39
C SER A 129 -17.19 16.44 15.65
N THR A 130 -15.89 16.59 15.76
CA THR A 130 -15.19 17.30 16.85
C THR A 130 -14.33 18.38 16.25
N MET A 131 -14.53 19.62 16.64
CA MET A 131 -13.86 20.80 16.12
C MET A 131 -13.27 21.61 17.26
N ALA A 132 -12.01 22.04 17.13
CA ALA A 132 -11.41 22.95 18.09
C ALA A 132 -11.93 24.38 17.83
N VAL A 133 -12.14 25.12 18.89
CA VAL A 133 -12.32 26.57 18.84
C VAL A 133 -11.03 27.20 19.32
N THR A 134 -10.34 27.92 18.46
CA THR A 134 -9.06 28.57 18.75
C THR A 134 -9.15 30.08 18.54
N ASP A 135 -8.21 30.83 19.10
CA ASP A 135 -8.18 32.29 19.04
C ASP A 135 -8.02 32.82 17.61
N ASP A 136 -7.26 32.09 16.78
CA ASP A 136 -6.97 32.45 15.38
C ASP A 136 -7.70 31.59 14.34
N GLY A 137 -8.43 30.55 14.76
CA GLY A 137 -9.12 29.60 13.89
C GLY A 137 -8.19 28.60 13.21
N THR A 138 -6.95 28.43 13.68
CA THR A 138 -5.98 27.47 13.17
C THR A 138 -5.83 26.25 14.08
N GLY A 139 -5.25 25.17 13.57
CA GLY A 139 -4.96 23.94 14.32
C GLY A 139 -3.83 24.10 15.34
N THR A 140 -3.17 25.25 15.41
CA THR A 140 -2.09 25.57 16.33
C THR A 140 -2.38 26.80 17.19
N GLY A 141 -3.56 27.41 17.04
CA GLY A 141 -4.02 28.52 17.86
C GLY A 141 -4.23 28.13 19.31
N LYS A 142 -4.39 29.14 20.19
CA LYS A 142 -4.71 28.89 21.59
C LYS A 142 -6.10 28.26 21.71
N LEU A 143 -6.17 27.12 22.41
CA LEU A 143 -7.44 26.38 22.58
C LEU A 143 -8.38 27.16 23.51
N LEU A 144 -9.54 27.56 23.00
CA LEU A 144 -10.57 28.31 23.72
C LEU A 144 -11.79 27.46 24.02
N GLY A 145 -12.02 26.40 23.23
CA GLY A 145 -13.15 25.51 23.41
C GLY A 145 -13.14 24.34 22.41
N ILE A 146 -14.15 23.49 22.54
CA ILE A 146 -14.45 22.39 21.59
C ILE A 146 -15.92 22.37 21.29
N VAL A 147 -16.26 22.11 20.01
CA VAL A 147 -17.61 21.82 19.54
C VAL A 147 -17.68 20.37 19.11
N THR A 148 -18.67 19.64 19.59
CA THR A 148 -18.97 18.26 19.16
C THR A 148 -20.42 18.14 18.71
N SER A 149 -20.77 17.05 18.02
CA SER A 149 -22.13 16.79 17.57
C SER A 149 -23.18 16.69 18.71
N ARG A 150 -22.73 16.64 19.98
CA ARG A 150 -23.59 16.60 21.16
C ARG A 150 -23.95 17.99 21.70
N ASP A 151 -23.21 19.02 21.28
CA ASP A 151 -23.32 20.37 21.79
C ASP A 151 -24.40 21.19 21.09
N TYR A 152 -24.92 20.72 19.94
CA TYR A 152 -25.95 21.42 19.17
C TYR A 152 -27.04 20.47 18.63
N ARG A 153 -28.23 21.05 18.39
CA ARG A 153 -29.34 20.36 17.74
C ARG A 153 -29.86 21.21 16.59
N VAL A 154 -29.56 20.80 15.36
CA VAL A 154 -29.93 21.53 14.12
C VAL A 154 -31.43 21.85 14.03
N SER A 155 -32.29 20.96 14.56
CA SER A 155 -33.76 21.17 14.53
C SER A 155 -34.28 22.16 15.58
N ARG A 156 -33.44 22.67 16.47
CA ARG A 156 -33.83 23.51 17.61
C ARG A 156 -32.99 24.77 17.78
N MET A 157 -31.91 24.93 17.02
CA MET A 157 -31.02 26.07 17.14
C MET A 157 -31.00 26.86 15.85
N ASP A 158 -30.95 28.18 15.96
CA ASP A 158 -30.78 29.06 14.81
C ASP A 158 -29.38 28.86 14.20
N PRO A 159 -29.27 28.70 12.88
CA PRO A 159 -27.99 28.64 12.20
C PRO A 159 -27.04 29.83 12.50
N ALA A 160 -27.58 31.01 12.84
CA ALA A 160 -26.82 32.18 13.22
C ALA A 160 -26.35 32.17 14.69
N THR A 161 -26.67 31.13 15.49
CA THR A 161 -26.20 31.01 16.89
C THR A 161 -24.68 30.97 16.97
N PRO A 162 -24.04 31.88 17.72
CA PRO A 162 -22.58 31.88 17.89
C PRO A 162 -22.07 30.61 18.58
N VAL A 163 -20.88 30.12 18.21
CA VAL A 163 -20.27 28.92 18.81
C VAL A 163 -20.05 29.07 20.31
N THR A 164 -19.85 30.28 20.80
CA THR A 164 -19.67 30.60 22.22
C THR A 164 -20.85 30.23 23.11
N GLU A 165 -22.05 30.11 22.53
CA GLU A 165 -23.26 29.76 23.27
C GLU A 165 -23.42 28.25 23.51
N PHE A 166 -22.76 27.43 22.68
CA PHE A 166 -22.94 25.98 22.77
C PHE A 166 -21.62 25.20 22.82
N MET A 167 -20.45 25.81 22.61
CA MET A 167 -19.16 25.12 22.77
C MET A 167 -18.92 24.71 24.23
N THR A 168 -18.13 23.67 24.42
CA THR A 168 -17.52 23.38 25.72
C THR A 168 -16.28 24.26 25.87
N PRO A 169 -16.23 25.23 26.82
CA PRO A 169 -15.09 26.12 26.97
C PRO A 169 -13.86 25.41 27.55
N ALA A 170 -12.65 25.95 27.28
CA ALA A 170 -11.36 25.32 27.59
C ALA A 170 -11.16 24.97 29.08
N ASP A 171 -11.71 25.76 29.99
CA ASP A 171 -11.64 25.53 31.45
C ASP A 171 -12.44 24.30 31.92
N LYS A 172 -13.36 23.81 31.08
CA LYS A 172 -14.15 22.59 31.32
C LYS A 172 -13.67 21.38 30.50
N ILE A 173 -12.66 21.56 29.66
CA ILE A 173 -12.12 20.50 28.82
C ILE A 173 -10.99 19.78 29.56
N ILE A 174 -11.04 18.46 29.61
CA ILE A 174 -9.91 17.64 30.00
C ILE A 174 -8.94 17.61 28.83
N SER A 175 -7.72 18.08 29.03
CA SER A 175 -6.62 18.07 28.07
C SER A 175 -5.38 17.42 28.67
N ALA A 176 -4.43 17.03 27.83
CA ALA A 176 -3.14 16.53 28.27
C ALA A 176 -2.00 17.41 27.72
N PRO A 177 -0.87 17.51 28.43
CA PRO A 177 0.26 18.30 27.98
C PRO A 177 0.95 17.68 26.76
N GLU A 178 1.61 18.53 25.97
CA GLU A 178 2.54 18.11 24.92
C GLU A 178 3.60 17.14 25.48
N GLY A 179 3.94 16.10 24.70
CA GLY A 179 4.83 15.02 25.14
C GLY A 179 4.12 13.86 25.86
N THR A 180 2.80 13.94 26.09
CA THR A 180 2.01 12.82 26.61
C THR A 180 2.10 11.64 25.63
N SER A 181 2.44 10.44 26.16
CA SER A 181 2.47 9.24 25.31
C SER A 181 1.05 8.83 24.87
N LEU A 182 0.93 8.15 23.74
CA LEU A 182 -0.37 7.68 23.25
C LEU A 182 -1.06 6.77 24.27
N LYS A 183 -0.29 5.93 24.98
CA LYS A 183 -0.82 5.10 26.06
C LYS A 183 -1.42 5.95 27.19
N ALA A 184 -0.68 6.93 27.71
CA ALA A 184 -1.18 7.81 28.76
C ALA A 184 -2.41 8.61 28.29
N ALA A 185 -2.42 9.09 27.04
CA ALA A 185 -3.57 9.78 26.48
C ALA A 185 -4.81 8.85 26.40
N ASN A 186 -4.62 7.59 26.03
CA ASN A 186 -5.70 6.60 25.99
C ASN A 186 -6.22 6.24 27.39
N ASP A 187 -5.33 6.15 28.40
CA ASP A 187 -5.73 5.93 29.79
C ASP A 187 -6.62 7.11 30.26
N ILE A 188 -6.25 8.36 29.99
CA ILE A 188 -7.08 9.55 30.30
C ILE A 188 -8.43 9.49 29.57
N ILE A 189 -8.44 9.15 28.27
CA ILE A 189 -9.68 8.99 27.49
C ILE A 189 -10.61 7.95 28.13
N TRP A 190 -10.06 6.84 28.58
CA TRP A 190 -10.82 5.76 29.19
C TRP A 190 -11.38 6.16 30.57
N ASP A 191 -10.55 6.68 31.44
CA ASP A 191 -10.91 7.05 32.81
C ASP A 191 -11.99 8.12 32.84
N HIS A 192 -11.90 9.10 31.94
CA HIS A 192 -12.84 10.22 31.85
C HIS A 192 -13.96 10.00 30.82
N LYS A 193 -14.03 8.83 30.17
CA LYS A 193 -15.05 8.46 29.15
C LYS A 193 -15.13 9.47 28.00
N LEU A 194 -13.98 10.01 27.59
CA LEU A 194 -13.89 11.00 26.52
C LEU A 194 -13.99 10.31 25.14
N ASN A 195 -14.41 11.08 24.13
CA ASN A 195 -14.32 10.67 22.73
C ASN A 195 -13.10 11.27 22.03
N ALA A 196 -12.61 12.41 22.54
CA ALA A 196 -11.43 13.10 22.05
C ALA A 196 -10.71 13.76 23.23
N LEU A 197 -9.38 13.76 23.20
CA LEU A 197 -8.52 14.40 24.17
C LEU A 197 -7.63 15.40 23.43
N PRO A 198 -7.76 16.72 23.67
CA PRO A 198 -6.80 17.70 23.16
C PRO A 198 -5.45 17.55 23.85
N ILE A 199 -4.40 17.66 23.07
CA ILE A 199 -3.01 17.80 23.55
C ILE A 199 -2.63 19.27 23.37
N VAL A 200 -2.20 19.89 24.45
CA VAL A 200 -1.92 21.33 24.46
C VAL A 200 -0.48 21.61 24.92
N SER A 201 0.12 22.68 24.40
CA SER A 201 1.40 23.20 24.86
C SER A 201 1.29 23.82 26.26
N LYS A 202 2.43 24.16 26.88
CA LYS A 202 2.49 24.85 28.18
C LYS A 202 1.73 26.19 28.16
N ASP A 203 1.66 26.85 27.01
CA ASP A 203 1.00 28.14 26.84
C ASP A 203 -0.48 27.99 26.40
N GLY A 204 -1.00 26.76 26.35
CA GLY A 204 -2.38 26.44 26.04
C GLY A 204 -2.71 26.42 24.54
N HIS A 205 -1.70 26.39 23.69
CA HIS A 205 -1.92 26.20 22.24
C HIS A 205 -2.24 24.74 21.91
N LEU A 206 -3.15 24.55 20.99
CA LEU A 206 -3.50 23.21 20.51
C LEU A 206 -2.31 22.62 19.73
N VAL A 207 -1.91 21.40 20.09
CA VAL A 207 -0.86 20.64 19.39
C VAL A 207 -1.49 19.54 18.54
N SER A 208 -2.43 18.80 19.12
CA SER A 208 -3.11 17.68 18.43
C SER A 208 -4.33 17.21 19.22
N PHE A 209 -5.06 16.26 18.65
CA PHE A 209 -6.07 15.47 19.33
C PHE A 209 -5.71 14.00 19.38
N VAL A 210 -6.19 13.28 20.40
CA VAL A 210 -6.24 11.81 20.43
C VAL A 210 -7.72 11.39 20.49
N PHE A 211 -8.14 10.47 19.61
CA PHE A 211 -9.51 10.01 19.52
C PHE A 211 -9.67 8.57 20.04
N ARG A 212 -10.71 8.32 20.83
CA ARG A 212 -11.03 6.98 21.34
C ARG A 212 -11.20 5.93 20.25
N LYS A 213 -11.83 6.28 19.13
CA LYS A 213 -12.03 5.37 17.98
C LYS A 213 -10.71 4.80 17.43
N ASP A 214 -9.63 5.58 17.51
CA ASP A 214 -8.33 5.20 16.96
C ASP A 214 -7.61 4.19 17.86
N TYR A 215 -7.79 4.29 19.18
CA TYR A 215 -7.32 3.30 20.14
C TYR A 215 -8.01 1.93 19.95
N ASP A 216 -9.33 1.93 19.86
CA ASP A 216 -10.10 0.70 19.66
C ASP A 216 -9.72 0.02 18.32
N SER A 217 -9.49 0.82 17.28
CA SER A 217 -9.01 0.32 15.98
C SER A 217 -7.61 -0.28 16.06
N HIS A 218 -6.68 0.33 16.79
CA HIS A 218 -5.31 -0.19 16.95
C HIS A 218 -5.30 -1.57 17.64
N LYS A 219 -6.12 -1.74 18.67
CA LYS A 219 -6.23 -3.02 19.37
C LYS A 219 -6.74 -4.16 18.46
N GLY A 220 -7.60 -3.83 17.49
CA GLY A 220 -8.14 -4.78 16.51
C GLY A 220 -7.18 -5.08 15.34
N ASN A 221 -6.16 -4.23 15.09
CA ASN A 221 -5.25 -4.35 13.95
C ASN A 221 -3.77 -4.29 14.38
N PRO A 222 -3.24 -5.35 15.02
CA PRO A 222 -1.90 -5.34 15.60
C PRO A 222 -0.77 -5.21 14.56
N LEU A 223 -1.06 -5.48 13.28
CA LEU A 223 -0.11 -5.36 12.17
C LEU A 223 -0.19 -4.01 11.45
N GLU A 224 -1.06 -3.09 11.87
CA GLU A 224 -1.25 -1.85 11.14
C GLU A 224 0.07 -1.09 10.89
N LEU A 225 0.17 -0.51 9.71
CA LEU A 225 1.35 0.21 9.25
C LEU A 225 1.15 1.72 9.38
N LEU A 226 1.92 2.32 10.28
CA LEU A 226 1.82 3.74 10.61
C LEU A 226 3.14 4.47 10.37
N ASP A 227 3.04 5.74 9.96
CA ASP A 227 4.17 6.67 9.90
C ASP A 227 4.58 7.19 11.30
N GLY A 228 5.61 8.03 11.34
CA GLY A 228 6.09 8.63 12.59
C GLY A 228 5.06 9.51 13.32
N GLN A 229 4.02 9.96 12.61
CA GLN A 229 2.89 10.75 13.15
C GLN A 229 1.67 9.89 13.48
N LYS A 230 1.80 8.56 13.42
CA LYS A 230 0.73 7.59 13.67
C LYS A 230 -0.41 7.62 12.65
N ARG A 231 -0.15 8.11 11.43
CA ARG A 231 -1.07 8.05 10.30
C ARG A 231 -0.78 6.81 9.45
N TYR A 232 -1.78 6.32 8.72
CA TYR A 232 -1.57 5.20 7.81
C TYR A 232 -0.53 5.54 6.73
N VAL A 233 0.36 4.59 6.47
CA VAL A 233 1.32 4.65 5.36
C VAL A 233 0.57 4.38 4.06
N VAL A 234 0.82 5.20 3.05
CA VAL A 234 0.23 5.09 1.72
C VAL A 234 1.23 5.43 0.65
N GLY A 235 1.24 4.63 -0.41
CA GLY A 235 1.99 4.90 -1.63
C GLY A 235 1.10 5.54 -2.71
N ALA A 236 1.75 6.11 -3.73
CA ALA A 236 1.07 6.65 -4.89
C ALA A 236 1.84 6.38 -6.18
N GLY A 237 1.11 6.11 -7.26
CA GLY A 237 1.67 5.97 -8.59
C GLY A 237 2.05 7.32 -9.20
N ILE A 238 3.14 7.33 -9.94
CA ILE A 238 3.54 8.45 -10.81
C ILE A 238 3.85 7.90 -12.21
N ASN A 239 3.97 8.77 -13.19
CA ASN A 239 4.38 8.41 -14.54
C ASN A 239 5.58 9.27 -15.01
N THR A 240 6.15 8.92 -16.15
CA THR A 240 7.33 9.61 -16.70
C THR A 240 7.02 10.90 -17.48
N ARG A 241 5.78 11.39 -17.46
CA ARG A 241 5.35 12.55 -18.27
C ARG A 241 4.97 13.77 -17.44
N ASP A 242 4.07 13.60 -16.45
CA ASP A 242 3.57 14.70 -15.61
C ASP A 242 4.19 14.74 -14.21
N TYR A 243 5.29 13.99 -13.99
CA TYR A 243 5.94 13.88 -12.67
C TYR A 243 6.32 15.24 -12.06
N ALA A 244 6.67 16.22 -12.89
CA ALA A 244 7.08 17.55 -12.42
C ALA A 244 5.95 18.30 -11.66
N GLU A 245 4.70 18.02 -12.00
CA GLU A 245 3.50 18.58 -11.35
C GLU A 245 2.93 17.61 -10.33
N ARG A 246 2.91 16.32 -10.64
CA ARG A 246 2.31 15.26 -9.81
C ARG A 246 3.08 15.00 -8.53
N VAL A 247 4.41 14.90 -8.61
CA VAL A 247 5.25 14.60 -7.43
C VAL A 247 5.06 15.63 -6.32
N PRO A 248 5.16 16.96 -6.58
CA PRO A 248 4.90 17.96 -5.55
C PRO A 248 3.52 17.84 -4.90
N ALA A 249 2.46 17.62 -5.70
CA ALA A 249 1.10 17.49 -5.19
C ALA A 249 0.92 16.25 -4.28
N LEU A 250 1.55 15.12 -4.63
CA LEU A 250 1.50 13.90 -3.83
C LEU A 250 2.32 14.00 -2.55
N VAL A 251 3.48 14.66 -2.60
CA VAL A 251 4.31 14.95 -1.42
C VAL A 251 3.57 15.85 -0.45
N GLU A 252 2.93 16.92 -0.94
CA GLU A 252 2.08 17.80 -0.13
C GLU A 252 0.87 17.07 0.47
N ALA A 253 0.29 16.13 -0.28
CA ALA A 253 -0.79 15.27 0.23
C ALA A 253 -0.34 14.27 1.30
N GLY A 254 0.99 14.07 1.47
CA GLY A 254 1.59 13.21 2.48
C GLY A 254 1.83 11.77 2.02
N ALA A 255 1.98 11.50 0.72
CA ALA A 255 2.39 10.19 0.24
C ALA A 255 3.76 9.78 0.84
N ASP A 256 3.84 8.58 1.41
CA ASP A 256 5.05 8.10 2.08
C ASP A 256 6.07 7.52 1.10
N VAL A 257 5.57 6.97 -0.01
CA VAL A 257 6.40 6.36 -1.06
C VAL A 257 5.71 6.48 -2.41
N LEU A 258 6.48 6.82 -3.42
CA LEU A 258 6.01 6.89 -4.81
C LEU A 258 6.45 5.64 -5.58
N VAL A 259 5.78 5.34 -6.68
CA VAL A 259 6.21 4.28 -7.59
C VAL A 259 5.89 4.65 -9.04
N MET A 260 6.83 4.43 -9.95
CA MET A 260 6.60 4.63 -11.36
C MET A 260 5.70 3.54 -11.93
N ASP A 261 4.62 3.95 -12.58
CA ASP A 261 3.76 3.09 -13.41
C ASP A 261 4.13 3.27 -14.87
N SER A 262 4.94 2.35 -15.39
CA SER A 262 5.40 2.32 -16.76
C SER A 262 5.42 0.88 -17.27
N SER A 263 5.25 0.71 -18.58
CA SER A 263 5.35 -0.62 -19.22
C SER A 263 6.78 -1.15 -19.21
N GLU A 264 7.79 -0.28 -19.20
CA GLU A 264 9.21 -0.60 -19.29
C GLU A 264 10.03 0.28 -18.36
N GLY A 265 10.87 -0.34 -17.50
CA GLY A 265 11.71 0.36 -16.55
C GLY A 265 13.08 0.71 -17.09
N TYR A 266 13.65 -0.12 -17.95
CA TYR A 266 14.98 0.10 -18.51
C TYR A 266 14.93 1.15 -19.63
N SER A 267 14.62 2.38 -19.25
CA SER A 267 14.43 3.49 -20.18
C SER A 267 15.01 4.82 -19.68
N VAL A 268 15.43 5.65 -20.62
CA VAL A 268 15.91 7.02 -20.32
C VAL A 268 14.83 7.88 -19.65
N TRP A 269 13.57 7.60 -19.86
CA TRP A 269 12.45 8.34 -19.29
C TRP A 269 12.35 8.13 -17.78
N GLN A 270 12.51 6.90 -17.32
CA GLN A 270 12.55 6.62 -15.88
C GLN A 270 13.79 7.21 -15.23
N LYS A 271 14.97 7.09 -15.87
CA LYS A 271 16.20 7.71 -15.38
C LYS A 271 16.03 9.21 -15.19
N ARG A 272 15.51 9.94 -16.18
CA ARG A 272 15.26 11.39 -16.08
C ARG A 272 14.30 11.74 -14.96
N CYS A 273 13.24 10.97 -14.77
CA CYS A 273 12.30 11.16 -13.67
C CYS A 273 12.97 10.96 -12.31
N LEU A 274 13.77 9.89 -12.14
CA LEU A 274 14.54 9.63 -10.91
C LEU A 274 15.54 10.75 -10.64
N GLU A 275 16.35 11.14 -11.63
CA GLU A 275 17.34 12.21 -11.50
C GLU A 275 16.67 13.53 -11.08
N TRP A 276 15.53 13.87 -11.69
CA TRP A 276 14.75 15.07 -11.34
C TRP A 276 14.25 15.05 -9.89
N ILE A 277 13.76 13.87 -9.42
CA ILE A 277 13.30 13.69 -8.03
C ILE A 277 14.50 13.83 -7.08
N ARG A 278 15.63 13.18 -7.38
CA ARG A 278 16.84 13.23 -6.56
C ARG A 278 17.46 14.62 -6.48
N GLU A 279 17.51 15.32 -7.59
CA GLU A 279 18.01 16.71 -7.64
C GLU A 279 17.16 17.64 -6.77
N ARG A 280 15.84 17.45 -6.74
CA ARG A 280 14.90 18.36 -6.08
C ARG A 280 14.62 18.02 -4.63
N TYR A 281 14.57 16.74 -4.28
CA TYR A 281 14.15 16.25 -2.97
C TYR A 281 15.21 15.38 -2.26
N GLY A 282 16.31 15.07 -2.92
CA GLY A 282 17.31 14.15 -2.37
C GLY A 282 16.69 12.79 -2.03
N ASP A 283 16.98 12.26 -0.85
CA ASP A 283 16.43 11.01 -0.34
C ASP A 283 15.17 11.21 0.54
N THR A 284 14.63 12.42 0.65
CA THR A 284 13.42 12.67 1.44
C THR A 284 12.17 12.09 0.79
N VAL A 285 12.07 12.17 -0.54
CA VAL A 285 11.01 11.52 -1.32
C VAL A 285 11.45 10.11 -1.71
N LYS A 286 10.70 9.11 -1.27
CA LYS A 286 10.94 7.71 -1.60
C LYS A 286 10.26 7.36 -2.91
N VAL A 287 10.98 6.71 -3.84
CA VAL A 287 10.45 6.37 -5.16
C VAL A 287 10.96 5.04 -5.68
N GLY A 288 10.03 4.13 -5.99
CA GLY A 288 10.28 2.91 -6.71
C GLY A 288 10.20 3.08 -8.22
N ALA A 289 10.95 2.27 -8.95
CA ALA A 289 11.01 2.29 -10.40
C ALA A 289 10.84 0.89 -10.99
N GLY A 290 10.60 0.78 -12.27
CA GLY A 290 10.41 -0.50 -12.98
C GLY A 290 9.27 -0.41 -14.02
N ASN A 291 8.92 -1.50 -14.70
CA ASN A 291 9.37 -2.85 -14.39
C ASN A 291 10.59 -3.25 -15.23
N VAL A 292 11.41 -4.11 -14.65
CA VAL A 292 12.54 -4.75 -15.33
C VAL A 292 12.45 -6.27 -15.17
N VAL A 293 13.24 -7.03 -15.91
CA VAL A 293 13.23 -8.51 -15.89
C VAL A 293 14.61 -9.14 -15.79
N ASP A 294 15.66 -8.33 -15.64
CA ASP A 294 17.06 -8.76 -15.56
C ASP A 294 17.90 -7.83 -14.66
N GLY A 295 19.13 -8.28 -14.38
CA GLY A 295 20.08 -7.55 -13.54
C GLY A 295 20.57 -6.23 -14.15
N GLU A 296 20.67 -6.12 -15.48
CA GLU A 296 21.07 -4.85 -16.13
C GLU A 296 20.04 -3.75 -15.88
N GLY A 297 18.78 -4.08 -16.07
CA GLY A 297 17.66 -3.15 -15.79
C GLY A 297 17.60 -2.74 -14.32
N PHE A 298 17.85 -3.70 -13.40
CA PHE A 298 17.92 -3.39 -11.97
C PHE A 298 19.04 -2.38 -11.67
N ARG A 299 20.28 -2.67 -12.11
CA ARG A 299 21.44 -1.82 -11.86
C ARG A 299 21.23 -0.41 -12.43
N PHE A 300 20.71 -0.31 -13.64
CA PHE A 300 20.40 0.97 -14.27
C PHE A 300 19.48 1.84 -13.41
N LEU A 301 18.41 1.27 -12.83
CA LEU A 301 17.47 2.00 -11.98
C LEU A 301 18.04 2.29 -10.59
N ALA A 302 18.80 1.36 -10.00
CA ALA A 302 19.47 1.56 -8.72
C ALA A 302 20.50 2.70 -8.80
N ASP A 303 21.33 2.72 -9.85
CA ASP A 303 22.31 3.79 -10.11
C ASP A 303 21.64 5.15 -10.37
N ALA A 304 20.46 5.16 -11.01
CA ALA A 304 19.65 6.37 -11.20
C ALA A 304 18.99 6.85 -9.90
N GLY A 305 19.08 6.07 -8.81
CA GLY A 305 18.63 6.47 -7.48
C GLY A 305 17.28 5.92 -7.06
N ALA A 306 16.76 4.85 -7.65
CA ALA A 306 15.53 4.19 -7.19
C ALA A 306 15.67 3.72 -5.72
N ASP A 307 14.60 3.84 -4.94
CA ASP A 307 14.54 3.31 -3.58
C ASP A 307 14.18 1.83 -3.55
N PHE A 308 13.44 1.34 -4.54
CA PHE A 308 13.21 -0.08 -4.81
C PHE A 308 12.94 -0.30 -6.29
N VAL A 309 13.10 -1.54 -6.76
CA VAL A 309 12.88 -1.89 -8.16
C VAL A 309 11.79 -2.94 -8.31
N LYS A 310 10.80 -2.67 -9.19
CA LYS A 310 9.74 -3.61 -9.55
C LYS A 310 10.19 -4.53 -10.67
N ILE A 311 9.88 -5.83 -10.50
CA ILE A 311 10.29 -6.90 -11.39
C ILE A 311 9.06 -7.57 -12.00
N GLY A 312 9.04 -7.67 -13.32
CA GLY A 312 8.03 -8.42 -14.04
C GLY A 312 7.41 -7.66 -15.21
N ILE A 313 7.45 -8.26 -16.38
CA ILE A 313 6.81 -7.78 -17.61
C ILE A 313 5.96 -8.89 -18.18
N GLY A 314 4.67 -8.60 -18.44
CA GLY A 314 3.74 -9.53 -19.06
C GLY A 314 3.28 -10.69 -18.18
N GLY A 315 3.54 -10.67 -16.86
CA GLY A 315 3.16 -11.75 -15.92
C GLY A 315 1.78 -11.57 -15.27
N GLY A 316 1.14 -10.40 -15.41
CA GLY A 316 -0.17 -10.12 -14.82
C GLY A 316 -1.31 -10.90 -15.49
N SER A 317 -2.35 -11.28 -14.73
CA SER A 317 -3.47 -12.09 -15.21
C SER A 317 -4.26 -11.46 -16.37
N ILE A 318 -4.21 -10.14 -16.51
CA ILE A 318 -4.91 -9.35 -17.52
C ILE A 318 -3.95 -8.59 -18.43
N CYS A 319 -2.65 -8.84 -18.32
CA CYS A 319 -1.61 -8.27 -19.16
C CYS A 319 -1.44 -9.17 -20.41
N ILE A 320 -1.56 -8.58 -21.59
CA ILE A 320 -1.36 -9.27 -22.87
C ILE A 320 -0.13 -8.78 -23.63
N THR A 321 0.81 -8.12 -22.95
CA THR A 321 2.06 -7.62 -23.54
C THR A 321 2.88 -8.75 -24.21
N ARG A 322 2.92 -9.94 -23.60
CA ARG A 322 3.62 -11.10 -24.18
C ARG A 322 2.96 -11.59 -25.46
N GLU A 323 1.62 -11.58 -25.51
CA GLU A 323 0.83 -11.99 -26.67
C GLU A 323 0.94 -10.96 -27.81
N THR A 324 0.86 -9.68 -27.48
CA THR A 324 0.80 -8.60 -28.48
C THR A 324 2.17 -8.12 -28.97
N LYS A 325 3.19 -8.15 -28.11
CA LYS A 325 4.54 -7.62 -28.40
C LYS A 325 5.65 -8.66 -28.34
N GLY A 326 5.40 -9.84 -27.76
CA GLY A 326 6.44 -10.85 -27.54
C GLY A 326 7.48 -10.43 -26.48
N ILE A 327 7.15 -9.46 -25.62
CA ILE A 327 8.04 -8.92 -24.59
C ILE A 327 7.69 -9.50 -23.22
N GLY A 328 8.70 -9.99 -22.51
CA GLY A 328 8.54 -10.53 -21.15
C GLY A 328 9.56 -11.60 -20.80
N ARG A 329 9.49 -12.08 -19.56
CA ARG A 329 10.33 -13.17 -19.02
C ARG A 329 9.51 -13.95 -17.99
N GLY A 330 9.80 -15.22 -17.75
CA GLY A 330 9.21 -16.02 -16.68
C GLY A 330 9.50 -15.36 -15.33
N GLN A 331 8.47 -15.20 -14.49
CA GLN A 331 8.56 -14.34 -13.31
C GLN A 331 9.53 -14.87 -12.24
N ALA A 332 9.56 -16.18 -12.02
CA ALA A 332 10.50 -16.79 -11.09
C ALA A 332 11.96 -16.56 -11.54
N THR A 333 12.25 -16.80 -12.83
CA THR A 333 13.58 -16.54 -13.37
C THR A 333 13.99 -15.08 -13.26
N ALA A 334 13.07 -14.14 -13.57
CA ALA A 334 13.35 -12.72 -13.45
C ALA A 334 13.66 -12.30 -12.01
N VAL A 335 12.91 -12.82 -11.02
CA VAL A 335 13.16 -12.52 -9.60
C VAL A 335 14.51 -13.06 -9.15
N ILE A 336 14.86 -14.31 -9.50
CA ILE A 336 16.15 -14.93 -9.13
C ILE A 336 17.32 -14.13 -9.72
N ASP A 337 17.25 -13.78 -11.00
CA ASP A 337 18.29 -13.04 -11.70
C ASP A 337 18.51 -11.65 -11.10
N VAL A 338 17.44 -10.90 -10.88
CA VAL A 338 17.51 -9.56 -10.28
C VAL A 338 17.93 -9.63 -8.81
N ALA A 339 17.52 -10.66 -8.06
CA ALA A 339 17.96 -10.84 -6.67
C ALA A 339 19.48 -11.06 -6.58
N ALA A 340 20.03 -11.86 -7.49
CA ALA A 340 21.48 -12.08 -7.56
C ALA A 340 22.24 -10.77 -7.87
N GLU A 341 21.74 -9.95 -8.80
CA GLU A 341 22.34 -8.66 -9.11
C GLU A 341 22.17 -7.64 -7.97
N ARG A 342 21.03 -7.63 -7.27
CA ARG A 342 20.83 -6.81 -6.05
C ARG A 342 21.86 -7.15 -4.97
N ASP A 343 22.10 -8.44 -4.71
CA ASP A 343 23.05 -8.87 -3.69
C ASP A 343 24.48 -8.46 -4.05
N LYS A 344 24.85 -8.62 -5.32
CA LYS A 344 26.13 -8.13 -5.85
C LYS A 344 26.25 -6.61 -5.74
N TYR A 345 25.22 -5.87 -6.10
CA TYR A 345 25.17 -4.41 -5.96
C TYR A 345 25.36 -3.98 -4.50
N PHE A 346 24.72 -4.69 -3.57
CA PHE A 346 24.88 -4.44 -2.14
C PHE A 346 26.31 -4.71 -1.64
N GLU A 347 26.97 -5.77 -2.13
CA GLU A 347 28.38 -6.06 -1.80
C GLU A 347 29.31 -4.97 -2.34
N GLU A 348 29.07 -4.49 -3.55
CA GLU A 348 29.92 -3.49 -4.23
C GLU A 348 29.75 -2.07 -3.66
N THR A 349 28.53 -1.68 -3.34
CA THR A 349 28.20 -0.28 -2.99
C THR A 349 27.85 -0.06 -1.51
N GLY A 350 27.56 -1.14 -0.78
CA GLY A 350 27.02 -1.06 0.58
C GLY A 350 25.57 -0.54 0.65
N VAL A 351 24.88 -0.38 -0.48
CA VAL A 351 23.49 0.09 -0.56
C VAL A 351 22.56 -1.07 -0.93
N TYR A 352 21.66 -1.42 -0.01
CA TYR A 352 20.63 -2.41 -0.28
C TYR A 352 19.43 -1.71 -0.95
N VAL A 353 19.06 -2.18 -2.13
CA VAL A 353 17.90 -1.69 -2.89
C VAL A 353 16.86 -2.81 -2.96
N PRO A 354 15.76 -2.73 -2.18
CA PRO A 354 14.74 -3.77 -2.19
C PRO A 354 14.14 -4.04 -3.57
N ILE A 355 13.67 -5.27 -3.79
CA ILE A 355 13.03 -5.68 -5.03
C ILE A 355 11.60 -6.15 -4.80
N CYS A 356 10.68 -5.71 -5.66
CA CYS A 356 9.27 -6.02 -5.63
C CYS A 356 8.89 -6.97 -6.77
N ALA A 357 8.45 -8.19 -6.46
CA ALA A 357 7.91 -9.10 -7.47
C ALA A 357 6.50 -8.65 -7.88
N ASP A 358 6.34 -8.18 -9.13
CA ASP A 358 5.09 -7.64 -9.66
C ASP A 358 4.54 -8.53 -10.78
N GLY A 359 3.40 -9.18 -10.53
CA GLY A 359 2.75 -10.12 -11.43
C GLY A 359 3.21 -11.57 -11.27
N GLY A 360 2.53 -12.48 -11.97
CA GLY A 360 2.82 -13.92 -11.96
C GLY A 360 2.38 -14.67 -10.69
N ILE A 361 1.86 -13.97 -9.68
CA ILE A 361 1.39 -14.55 -8.42
C ILE A 361 -0.10 -14.89 -8.56
N VAL A 362 -0.39 -16.19 -8.67
CA VAL A 362 -1.75 -16.74 -8.89
C VAL A 362 -2.27 -17.46 -7.66
N GLN A 363 -1.37 -18.07 -6.89
CA GLN A 363 -1.65 -18.85 -5.68
C GLN A 363 -0.96 -18.21 -4.47
N ASP A 364 -1.49 -18.46 -3.26
CA ASP A 364 -0.91 -17.90 -2.03
C ASP A 364 0.54 -18.35 -1.81
N TYR A 365 0.88 -19.61 -2.15
CA TYR A 365 2.24 -20.13 -2.00
C TYR A 365 3.27 -19.47 -2.94
N HIS A 366 2.83 -18.86 -4.05
CA HIS A 366 3.72 -18.08 -4.92
C HIS A 366 4.33 -16.88 -4.20
N ILE A 367 3.65 -16.33 -3.18
CA ILE A 367 4.19 -15.26 -2.33
C ILE A 367 5.43 -15.80 -1.59
N THR A 368 5.32 -16.98 -0.95
CA THR A 368 6.44 -17.57 -0.23
C THR A 368 7.59 -17.94 -1.17
N LEU A 369 7.28 -18.44 -2.37
CA LEU A 369 8.29 -18.70 -3.42
C LEU A 369 9.02 -17.42 -3.84
N ALA A 370 8.28 -16.34 -4.12
CA ALA A 370 8.88 -15.06 -4.51
C ALA A 370 9.83 -14.52 -3.42
N LEU A 371 9.42 -14.61 -2.15
CA LEU A 371 10.24 -14.20 -1.01
C LEU A 371 11.50 -15.08 -0.86
N ALA A 372 11.35 -16.40 -1.01
CA ALA A 372 12.46 -17.36 -0.97
C ALA A 372 13.46 -17.14 -2.12
N MET A 373 12.97 -16.74 -3.30
CA MET A 373 13.78 -16.42 -4.47
C MET A 373 14.45 -15.04 -4.41
N GLY A 374 14.19 -14.26 -3.34
CA GLY A 374 14.88 -13.01 -3.08
C GLY A 374 14.04 -11.75 -3.18
N ALA A 375 12.75 -11.82 -3.54
CA ALA A 375 11.88 -10.64 -3.49
C ALA A 375 11.69 -10.17 -2.04
N ASP A 376 11.74 -8.86 -1.80
CA ASP A 376 11.47 -8.28 -0.49
C ASP A 376 9.98 -8.20 -0.23
N PHE A 377 9.19 -7.93 -1.27
CA PHE A 377 7.74 -7.89 -1.21
C PHE A 377 7.11 -8.15 -2.59
N CYS A 378 5.79 -8.35 -2.60
CA CYS A 378 5.03 -8.69 -3.79
C CYS A 378 3.97 -7.64 -4.09
N MET A 379 3.88 -7.19 -5.34
CA MET A 379 2.79 -6.36 -5.83
C MET A 379 1.72 -7.23 -6.48
N LEU A 380 0.47 -7.05 -6.04
CA LEU A 380 -0.65 -7.93 -6.39
C LEU A 380 -1.82 -7.11 -6.96
N GLY A 381 -2.23 -7.43 -8.19
CA GLY A 381 -3.40 -6.85 -8.84
C GLY A 381 -4.65 -7.71 -8.61
N ARG A 382 -4.71 -8.89 -9.27
CA ARG A 382 -5.85 -9.81 -9.22
C ARG A 382 -6.25 -10.19 -7.80
N TYR A 383 -5.29 -10.40 -6.91
CA TYR A 383 -5.55 -10.76 -5.51
C TYR A 383 -6.38 -9.70 -4.80
N PHE A 384 -5.94 -8.43 -4.87
CA PHE A 384 -6.60 -7.33 -4.17
C PHE A 384 -7.87 -6.83 -4.87
N SER A 385 -8.01 -7.01 -6.19
CA SER A 385 -9.23 -6.62 -6.91
C SER A 385 -10.49 -7.37 -6.48
N ARG A 386 -10.33 -8.52 -5.82
CA ARG A 386 -11.43 -9.42 -5.39
C ARG A 386 -12.18 -8.95 -4.15
N PHE A 387 -11.64 -8.00 -3.40
CA PHE A 387 -12.17 -7.61 -2.09
C PHE A 387 -13.09 -6.39 -2.14
N ASP A 388 -13.88 -6.21 -1.09
CA ASP A 388 -14.80 -5.06 -0.94
C ASP A 388 -14.08 -3.70 -1.02
N GLU A 389 -12.82 -3.65 -0.57
CA GLU A 389 -12.00 -2.43 -0.51
C GLU A 389 -11.46 -1.98 -1.88
N SER A 390 -11.49 -2.85 -2.91
CA SER A 390 -11.14 -2.43 -4.26
C SER A 390 -12.20 -1.50 -4.86
N PRO A 391 -11.80 -0.52 -5.70
CA PRO A 391 -12.73 0.49 -6.24
C PRO A 391 -13.76 -0.06 -7.23
N SER A 392 -13.51 -1.25 -7.78
CA SER A 392 -14.34 -1.84 -8.85
C SER A 392 -15.72 -2.27 -8.35
N ALA A 393 -16.69 -2.33 -9.26
CA ALA A 393 -18.05 -2.75 -8.94
C ALA A 393 -18.13 -4.25 -8.64
N LYS A 394 -19.01 -4.60 -7.67
CA LYS A 394 -19.44 -5.97 -7.40
C LYS A 394 -20.70 -6.25 -8.22
N VAL A 395 -20.65 -7.28 -9.04
CA VAL A 395 -21.72 -7.65 -9.98
C VAL A 395 -22.11 -9.12 -9.80
N LEU A 396 -23.34 -9.47 -10.15
CA LEU A 396 -23.85 -10.84 -10.13
C LEU A 396 -23.81 -11.42 -11.55
N ILE A 397 -23.03 -12.47 -11.74
CA ILE A 397 -22.90 -13.14 -13.06
C ILE A 397 -23.08 -14.65 -12.85
N GLY A 398 -24.02 -15.25 -13.55
CA GLY A 398 -24.26 -16.69 -13.47
C GLY A 398 -24.58 -17.19 -12.06
N GLY A 399 -25.21 -16.36 -11.21
CA GLY A 399 -25.54 -16.71 -9.82
C GLY A 399 -24.37 -16.54 -8.83
N SER A 400 -23.20 -16.11 -9.28
CA SER A 400 -22.03 -15.86 -8.44
C SER A 400 -21.65 -14.38 -8.40
N TYR A 401 -21.23 -13.89 -7.24
CA TYR A 401 -20.70 -12.53 -7.13
C TYR A 401 -19.29 -12.46 -7.71
N MET A 402 -19.08 -11.45 -8.55
CA MET A 402 -17.83 -11.14 -9.21
C MET A 402 -17.45 -9.68 -8.94
N LYS A 403 -16.17 -9.34 -9.07
CA LYS A 403 -15.65 -7.97 -9.13
C LYS A 403 -15.16 -7.69 -10.55
N GLU A 404 -15.43 -6.50 -11.05
CA GLU A 404 -14.83 -6.06 -12.31
C GLU A 404 -13.32 -5.88 -12.14
N TYR A 405 -12.55 -6.28 -13.14
CA TYR A 405 -11.09 -6.20 -13.10
C TYR A 405 -10.53 -5.90 -14.49
N TRP A 406 -9.88 -4.75 -14.65
CA TRP A 406 -9.35 -4.31 -15.94
C TRP A 406 -7.91 -3.81 -15.81
N GLY A 407 -7.14 -4.02 -16.89
CA GLY A 407 -5.74 -3.62 -16.99
C GLY A 407 -5.58 -2.14 -17.28
N GLU A 408 -4.48 -1.57 -16.82
CA GLU A 408 -4.12 -0.17 -17.10
C GLU A 408 -3.84 0.09 -18.59
N GLY A 409 -3.45 -0.95 -19.36
CA GLY A 409 -3.29 -0.90 -20.81
C GLY A 409 -4.56 -1.18 -21.60
N SER A 410 -5.74 -1.26 -20.97
CA SER A 410 -7.02 -1.48 -21.64
C SER A 410 -7.65 -0.16 -22.11
N ALA A 411 -8.59 -0.26 -23.07
CA ALA A 411 -9.39 0.88 -23.52
C ALA A 411 -10.23 1.50 -22.38
N ARG A 412 -10.58 0.71 -21.36
CA ARG A 412 -11.33 1.18 -20.20
C ARG A 412 -10.51 2.09 -19.31
N ALA A 413 -9.27 1.73 -18.98
CA ALA A 413 -8.40 2.51 -18.12
C ALA A 413 -7.94 3.81 -18.79
N ARG A 414 -7.72 3.78 -20.09
CA ARG A 414 -7.17 4.92 -20.87
C ARG A 414 -5.89 5.49 -20.31
N ASN A 415 -5.07 4.64 -19.64
CA ASN A 415 -3.79 5.05 -19.02
C ASN A 415 -2.67 5.03 -20.08
N TRP A 416 -2.77 5.90 -21.06
CA TRP A 416 -1.78 6.00 -22.14
C TRP A 416 -0.46 6.64 -21.67
N GLN A 417 -0.46 7.29 -20.52
CA GLN A 417 0.73 7.96 -19.95
C GLN A 417 1.82 6.99 -19.48
N ARG A 418 1.48 5.72 -19.28
CA ARG A 418 2.44 4.68 -18.92
C ARG A 418 3.32 4.21 -20.08
N TYR A 419 3.07 4.69 -21.30
CA TYR A 419 3.76 4.30 -22.50
C TYR A 419 4.56 5.46 -23.10
N ASP A 420 5.79 5.17 -23.55
CA ASP A 420 6.65 6.13 -24.23
C ASP A 420 6.34 6.13 -25.74
N LEU A 421 5.32 6.90 -26.12
CA LEU A 421 4.73 6.87 -27.47
C LEU A 421 5.35 7.88 -28.46
N GLY A 422 6.50 8.49 -28.12
CA GLY A 422 7.15 9.46 -29.01
C GLY A 422 6.25 10.66 -29.42
N GLY A 423 5.34 11.06 -28.52
CA GLY A 423 4.39 12.16 -28.77
C GLY A 423 3.01 11.72 -29.27
N ALA A 424 2.76 10.42 -29.54
CA ALA A 424 1.43 9.93 -29.87
C ALA A 424 0.49 9.99 -28.65
N ALA A 425 -0.81 10.28 -28.90
CA ALA A 425 -1.78 10.48 -27.84
C ALA A 425 -2.27 9.16 -27.21
N LYS A 426 -2.17 8.02 -27.91
CA LYS A 426 -2.63 6.71 -27.46
C LYS A 426 -1.93 5.59 -28.21
N LEU A 427 -1.94 4.36 -27.64
CA LEU A 427 -1.55 3.15 -28.36
C LEU A 427 -2.53 2.85 -29.49
N SER A 428 -2.02 2.21 -30.54
CA SER A 428 -2.83 1.69 -31.66
C SER A 428 -3.47 0.32 -31.33
N PHE A 429 -3.06 -0.32 -30.24
CA PHE A 429 -3.57 -1.61 -29.75
C PHE A 429 -3.59 -1.63 -28.21
N GLU A 430 -4.33 -2.55 -27.63
CA GLU A 430 -4.41 -2.73 -26.18
C GLU A 430 -3.32 -3.67 -25.66
N GLU A 431 -2.84 -3.43 -24.45
CA GLU A 431 -1.92 -4.31 -23.71
C GLU A 431 -2.54 -4.86 -22.43
N GLY A 432 -3.84 -4.69 -22.25
CA GLY A 432 -4.60 -5.21 -21.12
C GLY A 432 -6.05 -5.48 -21.51
N VAL A 433 -6.68 -6.40 -20.79
CA VAL A 433 -8.08 -6.77 -21.02
C VAL A 433 -8.99 -6.24 -19.90
N ASP A 434 -10.29 -6.14 -20.20
CA ASP A 434 -11.37 -5.91 -19.24
C ASP A 434 -12.01 -7.25 -18.90
N SER A 435 -12.17 -7.57 -17.62
CA SER A 435 -12.55 -8.89 -17.15
C SER A 435 -13.26 -8.87 -15.81
N TYR A 436 -13.58 -10.04 -15.31
CA TYR A 436 -14.14 -10.26 -13.97
C TYR A 436 -13.26 -11.23 -13.17
N VAL A 437 -13.27 -11.05 -11.85
CA VAL A 437 -12.64 -11.97 -10.90
C VAL A 437 -13.66 -12.40 -9.84
N PRO A 438 -13.57 -13.61 -9.30
CA PRO A 438 -14.44 -14.05 -8.21
C PRO A 438 -14.34 -13.12 -7.00
N TYR A 439 -15.48 -12.66 -6.50
CA TYR A 439 -15.55 -11.88 -5.26
C TYR A 439 -15.12 -12.71 -4.05
N ALA A 440 -14.35 -12.13 -3.15
CA ALA A 440 -13.73 -12.83 -2.03
C ALA A 440 -14.02 -12.22 -0.65
N GLY A 441 -15.01 -11.33 -0.52
CA GLY A 441 -15.39 -10.73 0.76
C GLY A 441 -14.49 -9.59 1.21
N SER A 442 -14.24 -9.48 2.51
CA SER A 442 -13.41 -8.44 3.10
C SER A 442 -11.93 -8.70 2.88
N LEU A 443 -11.15 -7.62 2.76
CA LEU A 443 -9.69 -7.70 2.68
C LEU A 443 -9.09 -8.35 3.93
N ALA A 444 -9.60 -8.02 5.12
CA ALA A 444 -9.09 -8.55 6.38
C ALA A 444 -9.17 -10.09 6.44
N ASP A 445 -10.31 -10.69 6.06
CA ASP A 445 -10.49 -12.14 6.05
C ASP A 445 -9.58 -12.82 5.01
N GLY A 446 -9.49 -12.21 3.82
CA GLY A 446 -8.60 -12.69 2.76
C GLY A 446 -7.13 -12.67 3.17
N MET A 447 -6.68 -11.54 3.73
CA MET A 447 -5.31 -11.38 4.23
C MET A 447 -5.00 -12.35 5.37
N ALA A 448 -5.90 -12.49 6.36
CA ALA A 448 -5.71 -13.42 7.47
C ALA A 448 -5.46 -14.86 6.97
N THR A 449 -6.27 -15.30 5.99
CA THR A 449 -6.13 -16.64 5.39
C THR A 449 -4.81 -16.80 4.64
N THR A 450 -4.45 -15.82 3.79
CA THR A 450 -3.21 -15.87 2.99
C THR A 450 -1.97 -15.81 3.89
N LEU A 451 -1.95 -14.91 4.89
CA LEU A 451 -0.83 -14.79 5.81
C LEU A 451 -0.66 -16.02 6.70
N ALA A 452 -1.74 -16.71 7.07
CA ALA A 452 -1.66 -17.97 7.79
C ALA A 452 -0.95 -19.05 6.96
N LYS A 453 -1.25 -19.15 5.65
CA LYS A 453 -0.58 -20.08 4.73
C LYS A 453 0.91 -19.73 4.57
N VAL A 454 1.23 -18.44 4.33
CA VAL A 454 2.63 -17.99 4.19
C VAL A 454 3.44 -18.30 5.45
N ARG A 455 2.91 -17.98 6.64
CA ARG A 455 3.58 -18.28 7.92
C ARG A 455 3.78 -19.78 8.12
N SER A 456 2.77 -20.59 7.83
CA SER A 456 2.87 -22.04 7.91
C SER A 456 3.95 -22.60 6.98
N THR A 457 4.03 -22.11 5.74
CA THR A 457 5.05 -22.52 4.78
C THR A 457 6.46 -22.12 5.24
N MET A 458 6.62 -20.91 5.81
CA MET A 458 7.89 -20.48 6.40
C MET A 458 8.34 -21.39 7.55
N CYS A 459 7.41 -21.76 8.44
CA CYS A 459 7.67 -22.75 9.50
C CYS A 459 8.13 -24.08 8.94
N ASN A 460 7.49 -24.58 7.88
CA ASN A 460 7.89 -25.84 7.23
C ASN A 460 9.28 -25.76 6.61
N CYS A 461 9.78 -24.57 6.29
CA CYS A 461 11.15 -24.33 5.85
C CYS A 461 12.13 -24.09 7.01
N GLY A 462 11.67 -24.08 8.27
CA GLY A 462 12.48 -23.76 9.45
C GLY A 462 12.85 -22.29 9.58
N ALA A 463 12.06 -21.38 8.96
CA ALA A 463 12.35 -19.96 8.90
C ALA A 463 11.31 -19.13 9.67
N LEU A 464 11.76 -18.19 10.49
CA LEU A 464 10.92 -17.27 11.26
C LEU A 464 10.93 -15.85 10.71
N THR A 465 11.85 -15.56 9.79
CA THR A 465 11.97 -14.25 9.11
C THR A 465 12.18 -14.43 7.62
N ILE A 466 11.94 -13.39 6.82
CA ILE A 466 12.19 -13.44 5.36
C ILE A 466 13.68 -13.66 5.05
N PRO A 467 14.64 -13.00 5.69
CA PRO A 467 16.05 -13.33 5.50
C PRO A 467 16.40 -14.81 5.79
N GLU A 468 15.89 -15.37 6.89
CA GLU A 468 16.07 -16.79 7.19
C GLU A 468 15.42 -17.70 6.14
N LEU A 469 14.27 -17.31 5.58
CA LEU A 469 13.65 -18.07 4.50
C LEU A 469 14.56 -18.15 3.27
N ARG A 470 15.18 -17.03 2.89
CA ARG A 470 16.15 -16.99 1.76
C ARG A 470 17.36 -17.86 2.00
N GLU A 471 17.86 -17.89 3.23
CA GLU A 471 19.03 -18.68 3.61
C GLU A 471 18.73 -20.19 3.67
N LYS A 472 17.56 -20.56 4.22
CA LYS A 472 17.23 -21.96 4.53
C LYS A 472 16.41 -22.67 3.44
N ALA A 473 15.69 -21.90 2.60
CA ALA A 473 14.79 -22.49 1.61
C ALA A 473 15.54 -23.31 0.56
N LYS A 474 14.95 -24.44 0.22
CA LYS A 474 15.37 -25.29 -0.90
C LYS A 474 14.26 -25.34 -1.92
N LEU A 475 14.57 -24.97 -3.15
CA LEU A 475 13.64 -24.94 -4.25
C LEU A 475 13.91 -26.11 -5.21
N THR A 476 12.84 -26.72 -5.71
CA THR A 476 12.92 -27.72 -6.77
C THR A 476 12.02 -27.33 -7.95
N LEU A 477 12.54 -27.50 -9.16
CA LEU A 477 11.72 -27.47 -10.36
C LEU A 477 10.84 -28.71 -10.42
N VAL A 478 9.62 -28.54 -10.88
CA VAL A 478 8.66 -29.63 -11.03
C VAL A 478 8.21 -29.77 -12.49
N SER A 479 7.90 -31.00 -12.89
CA SER A 479 7.36 -31.29 -14.22
C SER A 479 5.90 -30.81 -14.34
N SER A 480 5.41 -30.72 -15.57
CA SER A 480 3.99 -30.40 -15.83
C SER A 480 3.04 -31.41 -15.16
N VAL A 481 3.45 -32.67 -15.04
CA VAL A 481 2.67 -33.71 -14.33
C VAL A 481 2.63 -33.43 -12.83
N SER A 482 3.76 -33.06 -12.23
CA SER A 482 3.81 -32.69 -10.81
C SER A 482 3.00 -31.44 -10.48
N ILE A 483 2.86 -30.50 -11.42
CA ILE A 483 1.98 -29.33 -11.24
C ILE A 483 0.51 -29.79 -11.11
N VAL A 484 0.07 -30.74 -11.94
CA VAL A 484 -1.28 -31.32 -11.88
C VAL A 484 -1.47 -32.13 -10.59
N GLU A 485 -0.49 -32.95 -10.21
CA GLU A 485 -0.47 -33.71 -8.95
C GLU A 485 -0.58 -32.80 -7.71
N GLY A 486 -0.04 -31.58 -7.76
CA GLY A 486 -0.09 -30.59 -6.69
C GLY A 486 -1.49 -30.07 -6.34
N GLY A 487 -2.51 -30.38 -7.14
CA GLY A 487 -3.91 -30.06 -6.86
C GLY A 487 -4.72 -31.29 -6.41
N ALA A 488 -5.95 -31.09 -5.92
CA ALA A 488 -6.85 -32.22 -5.74
C ALA A 488 -7.16 -32.81 -7.12
N HIS A 489 -6.89 -34.11 -7.30
CA HIS A 489 -7.06 -34.83 -8.54
C HIS A 489 -7.72 -36.18 -8.22
N ASP A 490 -8.33 -36.80 -9.22
CA ASP A 490 -9.04 -38.08 -9.11
C ASP A 490 -10.14 -38.13 -8.04
N VAL A 491 -10.68 -36.97 -7.64
CA VAL A 491 -11.77 -36.82 -6.68
C VAL A 491 -12.82 -35.84 -7.15
N LEU A 492 -14.09 -36.09 -6.79
CA LEU A 492 -15.18 -35.13 -6.97
C LEU A 492 -15.28 -34.21 -5.75
N LEU A 493 -15.05 -32.91 -5.94
CA LEU A 493 -15.15 -31.95 -4.86
C LEU A 493 -16.62 -31.72 -4.46
N LYS A 494 -16.93 -31.82 -3.16
CA LYS A 494 -18.27 -31.56 -2.60
C LYS A 494 -18.63 -30.06 -2.59
N ASP A 495 -17.64 -29.20 -2.45
CA ASP A 495 -17.83 -27.77 -2.37
C ASP A 495 -16.85 -27.05 -3.31
N THR A 496 -17.42 -26.27 -4.23
CA THR A 496 -16.66 -25.48 -5.21
C THR A 496 -16.36 -24.06 -4.71
N THR A 497 -16.90 -23.67 -3.56
CA THR A 497 -16.71 -22.31 -3.01
C THR A 497 -15.25 -22.02 -2.64
N ASN A 498 -14.47 -23.04 -2.33
CA ASN A 498 -13.01 -22.92 -2.10
C ASN A 498 -12.15 -23.11 -3.38
N SER A 499 -12.76 -23.41 -4.51
CA SER A 499 -12.04 -23.63 -5.79
C SER A 499 -11.84 -22.34 -6.61
N GLY A 500 -12.09 -21.16 -6.06
CA GLY A 500 -11.92 -19.85 -6.73
C GLY A 500 -10.51 -19.54 -7.24
N ASN A 501 -9.59 -20.50 -7.17
CA ASN A 501 -8.24 -20.41 -7.69
C ASN A 501 -7.96 -21.43 -8.81
N ARG A 502 -9.00 -22.09 -9.35
CA ARG A 502 -8.82 -23.06 -10.45
C ARG A 502 -9.43 -22.53 -11.74
N SER A 503 -8.63 -21.90 -12.52
CA SER A 503 -8.65 -21.88 -14.00
C SER A 503 -7.35 -21.29 -14.49
#